data_a59589d5ee33500b683d5a6f72e7a861
#
_entry.id   a59589d5ee33500b683d5a6f72e7a861
#
_cell.length_a   1.000
_cell.length_b   1.000
_cell.length_c   1.000
_cell.angle_alpha   90.00
_cell.angle_beta   90.00
_cell.angle_gamma   90.00
#
_symmetry.space_group_name_H-M   'P 1'
#
loop_
_entity.id
_entity.type
_entity.pdbx_description
1 polymer ?
#
loop_
_entity_poly.entity_id
_entity_poly.type
_entity_poly.pdbx_seq_one_letter_code
_entity_poly.pdbx_strand_id
1 'polypeptide(L)'
;MSISKLNRERALLPEYSLFRSVCNSGLSQVRPLGAEKAKKDEWGWNFGSGWPPSYWAYGRMRALTAFLEAAALKPKSVLEVAAGDAALSASLAKEGYRVVANDLRGDNLSREVAYFTNADNIEVMAGNLFDLDPAKTGLFDLLIACEILEHVAHTVDFLCQLKRFVAPGGHILLTTPNGAYFRNTLPTYSAVTDFSSLECEQFKPDADGHLFLITPDELGKIACEAGLAVDRMTVWGTPLVTGHLRLSKFACRLACWSCYRFESILQQLPFALREKLCFSLYAVLALA
;
A
#
# COMPACT_ATOMS: atom_id res chain seq x y z
N MET A 1 -7.30 16.48 21.12
CA MET A 1 -6.18 17.13 20.40
C MET A 1 -6.68 17.58 19.05
N SER A 2 -6.51 18.83 18.65
CA SER A 2 -7.08 19.32 17.37
C SER A 2 -6.41 18.66 16.19
N ILE A 3 -7.19 18.02 15.32
CA ILE A 3 -6.78 17.39 14.06
C ILE A 3 -6.07 18.39 13.10
N SER A 4 -6.10 19.68 13.41
CA SER A 4 -5.52 20.77 12.63
C SER A 4 -3.98 20.77 12.53
N LYS A 5 -3.29 19.84 13.19
CA LYS A 5 -1.81 19.74 13.20
C LYS A 5 -1.28 18.41 12.64
N LEU A 6 -2.07 17.67 11.86
CA LEU A 6 -1.54 16.49 11.16
C LEU A 6 -0.40 16.91 10.24
N ASN A 7 0.71 16.22 10.34
CA ASN A 7 1.86 16.44 9.46
C ASN A 7 1.53 15.93 8.04
N ARG A 8 1.08 16.83 7.17
CA ARG A 8 0.60 16.54 5.82
C ARG A 8 1.68 16.86 4.79
N GLU A 9 2.56 15.92 4.58
CA GLU A 9 3.74 16.09 3.75
C GLU A 9 3.48 15.76 2.26
N ARG A 10 4.51 15.93 1.46
CA ARG A 10 4.53 15.49 0.06
C ARG A 10 4.96 14.04 -0.01
N ALA A 11 4.45 13.30 -0.99
CA ALA A 11 4.90 11.95 -1.25
C ALA A 11 6.38 11.92 -1.67
N LEU A 12 7.10 10.91 -1.19
CA LEU A 12 8.40 10.56 -1.74
C LEU A 12 8.17 9.84 -3.08
N LEU A 13 8.27 10.58 -4.15
CA LEU A 13 8.15 10.00 -5.49
C LEU A 13 9.44 9.27 -5.87
N PRO A 14 9.36 8.09 -6.51
CA PRO A 14 10.53 7.40 -7.02
C PRO A 14 11.29 8.26 -8.02
N GLU A 15 12.60 8.04 -8.17
CA GLU A 15 13.40 8.70 -9.21
C GLU A 15 12.79 8.47 -10.60
N TYR A 16 12.97 9.44 -11.49
CA TYR A 16 12.40 9.36 -12.83
C TYR A 16 12.85 8.12 -13.60
N SER A 17 14.06 7.65 -13.40
CA SER A 17 14.58 6.43 -14.01
C SER A 17 13.76 5.19 -13.63
N LEU A 18 13.41 5.06 -12.34
CA LEU A 18 12.54 4.01 -11.82
C LEU A 18 11.12 4.14 -12.35
N PHE A 19 10.57 5.34 -12.30
CA PHE A 19 9.24 5.63 -12.84
C PHE A 19 9.15 5.28 -14.33
N ARG A 20 10.15 5.68 -15.11
CA ARG A 20 10.26 5.35 -16.53
C ARG A 20 10.30 3.84 -16.77
N SER A 21 11.09 3.12 -15.99
CA SER A 21 11.18 1.66 -16.07
C SER A 21 9.81 1.02 -15.81
N VAL A 22 9.11 1.45 -14.77
CA VAL A 22 7.76 0.96 -14.44
C VAL A 22 6.76 1.26 -15.57
N CYS A 23 6.76 2.48 -16.12
CA CYS A 23 5.86 2.85 -17.20
C CYS A 23 6.12 2.09 -18.51
N ASN A 24 7.39 1.80 -18.82
CA ASN A 24 7.75 1.17 -20.09
C ASN A 24 7.65 -0.36 -20.06
N SER A 25 7.97 -0.97 -18.92
CA SER A 25 8.08 -2.45 -18.85
C SER A 25 6.85 -3.12 -18.20
N GLY A 26 6.06 -2.37 -17.44
CA GLY A 26 5.03 -2.96 -16.58
C GLY A 26 5.60 -3.93 -15.54
N LEU A 27 6.92 -4.09 -15.49
CA LEU A 27 7.64 -5.00 -14.61
C LEU A 27 8.37 -4.21 -13.53
N SER A 28 8.41 -4.75 -12.32
CA SER A 28 9.28 -4.23 -11.29
C SER A 28 10.74 -4.48 -11.65
N GLN A 29 11.66 -3.73 -11.08
CA GLN A 29 13.08 -4.05 -11.16
C GLN A 29 13.43 -5.38 -10.45
N VAL A 30 12.57 -5.81 -9.55
CA VAL A 30 12.63 -7.13 -8.92
C VAL A 30 11.95 -8.09 -9.88
N ARG A 31 12.73 -8.97 -10.51
CA ARG A 31 12.23 -10.00 -11.42
C ARG A 31 12.12 -11.31 -10.69
N PRO A 32 11.06 -12.07 -10.91
CA PRO A 32 10.97 -13.42 -10.42
C PRO A 32 11.93 -14.36 -11.15
N LEU A 33 12.35 -15.40 -10.46
CA LEU A 33 13.04 -16.53 -11.05
C LEU A 33 12.12 -17.21 -12.06
N GLY A 34 12.60 -17.41 -13.29
CA GLY A 34 11.82 -18.10 -14.31
C GLY A 34 10.68 -17.28 -14.93
N ALA A 35 10.80 -15.95 -14.92
CA ALA A 35 9.82 -15.01 -15.49
C ALA A 35 9.34 -15.36 -16.91
N GLU A 36 10.11 -16.12 -17.66
CA GLU A 36 9.73 -16.59 -18.99
C GLU A 36 8.67 -17.71 -18.97
N LYS A 37 8.49 -18.38 -17.81
CA LYS A 37 7.56 -19.51 -17.64
C LYS A 37 6.32 -19.14 -16.83
N ALA A 38 6.36 -18.07 -16.08
CA ALA A 38 5.20 -17.66 -15.29
C ALA A 38 4.12 -17.10 -16.23
N LYS A 39 2.99 -17.78 -16.30
CA LYS A 39 1.80 -17.21 -16.94
C LYS A 39 1.41 -15.96 -16.15
N LYS A 40 1.00 -14.90 -16.84
CA LYS A 40 0.57 -13.63 -16.22
C LYS A 40 -0.42 -13.81 -15.08
N ASP A 41 -1.22 -14.85 -15.14
CA ASP A 41 -2.28 -15.19 -14.20
C ASP A 41 -1.76 -15.85 -12.89
N GLU A 42 -0.51 -16.33 -12.87
CA GLU A 42 0.09 -17.00 -11.71
C GLU A 42 0.76 -16.01 -10.74
N TRP A 43 0.76 -14.72 -11.08
CA TRP A 43 1.49 -13.69 -10.36
C TRP A 43 0.70 -12.94 -9.31
N GLY A 44 -0.55 -13.31 -9.03
CA GLY A 44 -1.43 -12.53 -8.14
C GLY A 44 -1.74 -11.10 -8.66
N TRP A 45 -0.99 -10.66 -9.63
CA TRP A 45 -1.17 -9.40 -10.33
C TRP A 45 -2.05 -9.64 -11.55
N ASN A 46 -3.30 -9.96 -11.30
CA ASN A 46 -4.34 -10.10 -12.34
C ASN A 46 -4.60 -8.77 -13.07
N PHE A 47 -3.57 -8.00 -13.29
CA PHE A 47 -3.58 -6.87 -14.20
C PHE A 47 -3.62 -7.33 -15.66
N GLY A 48 -3.66 -8.66 -15.89
CA GLY A 48 -3.38 -9.23 -17.20
C GLY A 48 -4.42 -8.94 -18.24
N SER A 49 -5.66 -9.10 -17.95
CA SER A 49 -6.71 -8.99 -18.96
C SER A 49 -7.59 -7.77 -18.72
N GLY A 50 -7.35 -6.73 -19.49
CA GLY A 50 -8.27 -5.60 -19.59
C GLY A 50 -7.88 -4.33 -18.85
N TRP A 51 -6.85 -4.35 -17.98
CA TRP A 51 -6.37 -3.15 -17.32
C TRP A 51 -5.44 -2.33 -18.20
N PRO A 52 -5.58 -1.00 -18.26
CA PRO A 52 -4.68 -0.17 -19.03
C PRO A 52 -3.26 -0.18 -18.45
N PRO A 53 -2.20 -0.09 -19.30
CA PRO A 53 -0.82 -0.03 -18.83
C PRO A 53 -0.53 1.04 -17.78
N SER A 54 -1.27 2.14 -17.79
CA SER A 54 -1.20 3.18 -16.76
C SER A 54 -1.58 2.68 -15.37
N TYR A 55 -2.52 1.76 -15.27
CA TYR A 55 -2.91 1.18 -13.98
C TYR A 55 -1.82 0.24 -13.43
N TRP A 56 -1.15 -0.50 -14.27
CA TRP A 56 0.01 -1.29 -13.87
C TRP A 56 1.14 -0.42 -13.35
N ALA A 57 1.41 0.69 -14.07
CA ALA A 57 2.38 1.68 -13.63
C ALA A 57 2.01 2.23 -12.25
N TYR A 58 0.73 2.51 -12.00
CA TYR A 58 0.24 2.96 -10.71
C TYR A 58 0.53 1.96 -9.58
N GLY A 59 0.15 0.71 -9.73
CA GLY A 59 0.38 -0.32 -8.71
C GLY A 59 1.87 -0.47 -8.35
N ARG A 60 2.74 -0.43 -9.36
CA ARG A 60 4.20 -0.47 -9.15
C ARG A 60 4.72 0.81 -8.51
N MET A 61 4.23 1.95 -8.93
CA MET A 61 4.58 3.24 -8.33
C MET A 61 4.20 3.28 -6.85
N ARG A 62 3.03 2.74 -6.49
CA ARG A 62 2.58 2.64 -5.11
C ARG A 62 3.58 1.81 -4.28
N ALA A 63 3.93 0.60 -4.75
CA ALA A 63 4.91 -0.24 -4.07
C ALA A 63 6.27 0.46 -3.92
N LEU A 64 6.76 1.13 -4.97
CA LEU A 64 8.02 1.88 -4.93
C LEU A 64 7.95 3.09 -4.00
N THR A 65 6.82 3.78 -3.94
CA THR A 65 6.64 4.92 -3.04
C THR A 65 6.61 4.45 -1.59
N ALA A 66 5.91 3.36 -1.29
CA ALA A 66 5.92 2.74 0.03
C ALA A 66 7.33 2.24 0.41
N PHE A 67 8.06 1.67 -0.55
CA PHE A 67 9.47 1.30 -0.36
C PHE A 67 10.35 2.49 0.01
N LEU A 68 10.23 3.62 -0.68
CA LEU A 68 11.02 4.83 -0.38
C LEU A 68 10.72 5.37 1.02
N GLU A 69 9.45 5.35 1.44
CA GLU A 69 9.07 5.76 2.81
C GLU A 69 9.65 4.79 3.84
N ALA A 70 9.59 3.48 3.60
CA ALA A 70 10.22 2.50 4.46
C ALA A 70 11.74 2.72 4.55
N ALA A 71 12.39 2.93 3.41
CA ALA A 71 13.83 3.19 3.37
C ALA A 71 14.22 4.49 4.10
N ALA A 72 13.37 5.52 4.09
CA ALA A 72 13.59 6.76 4.83
C ALA A 72 13.59 6.55 6.35
N LEU A 73 12.78 5.61 6.86
CA LEU A 73 12.70 5.23 8.27
C LEU A 73 13.91 4.40 8.75
N LYS A 74 14.63 3.76 7.83
CA LYS A 74 15.81 2.91 8.10
C LYS A 74 15.55 1.81 9.16
N PRO A 75 14.48 1.02 9.02
CA PRO A 75 14.16 -0.02 9.98
C PRO A 75 15.21 -1.14 9.95
N LYS A 76 15.41 -1.84 11.07
CA LYS A 76 16.25 -3.04 11.16
C LYS A 76 15.44 -4.29 10.84
N SER A 77 14.16 -4.28 11.17
CA SER A 77 13.22 -5.39 10.94
C SER A 77 11.93 -4.85 10.34
N VAL A 78 11.40 -5.56 9.35
CA VAL A 78 10.19 -5.19 8.63
C VAL A 78 9.21 -6.35 8.63
N LEU A 79 7.94 -6.07 8.91
CA LEU A 79 6.83 -6.98 8.70
C LEU A 79 5.88 -6.36 7.66
N GLU A 80 5.68 -7.02 6.54
CA GLU A 80 4.62 -6.69 5.58
C GLU A 80 3.41 -7.57 5.86
N VAL A 81 2.27 -6.96 6.14
CA VAL A 81 0.98 -7.62 6.41
C VAL A 81 0.12 -7.56 5.18
N ALA A 82 -0.57 -8.65 4.85
CA ALA A 82 -1.29 -8.84 3.61
C ALA A 82 -0.37 -8.62 2.38
N ALA A 83 0.78 -9.29 2.39
CA ALA A 83 1.86 -9.07 1.44
C ALA A 83 1.49 -9.44 -0.03
N GLY A 84 0.40 -10.18 -0.22
CA GLY A 84 -0.12 -10.53 -1.54
C GLY A 84 0.91 -11.22 -2.42
N ASP A 85 1.46 -10.51 -3.40
CA ASP A 85 2.50 -11.02 -4.30
C ASP A 85 3.94 -10.79 -3.80
N ALA A 86 4.11 -10.31 -2.59
CA ALA A 86 5.39 -10.03 -1.94
C ALA A 86 6.35 -9.10 -2.72
N ALA A 87 5.86 -8.31 -3.68
CA ALA A 87 6.72 -7.45 -4.50
C ALA A 87 7.40 -6.35 -3.67
N LEU A 88 6.73 -5.81 -2.67
CA LEU A 88 7.33 -4.83 -1.76
C LEU A 88 8.35 -5.50 -0.83
N SER A 89 8.00 -6.65 -0.24
CA SER A 89 8.94 -7.48 0.53
C SER A 89 10.21 -7.80 -0.26
N ALA A 90 10.06 -8.23 -1.53
CA ALA A 90 11.18 -8.53 -2.40
C ALA A 90 12.03 -7.29 -2.72
N SER A 91 11.40 -6.13 -2.88
CA SER A 91 12.12 -4.86 -3.10
C SER A 91 12.96 -4.46 -1.89
N LEU A 92 12.39 -4.60 -0.69
CA LEU A 92 13.09 -4.30 0.57
C LEU A 92 14.21 -5.32 0.84
N ALA A 93 13.95 -6.62 0.63
CA ALA A 93 14.95 -7.68 0.81
C ALA A 93 16.14 -7.51 -0.16
N LYS A 94 15.90 -7.01 -1.37
CA LYS A 94 16.96 -6.69 -2.34
C LYS A 94 17.92 -5.60 -1.82
N GLU A 95 17.40 -4.65 -1.07
CA GLU A 95 18.21 -3.60 -0.44
C GLU A 95 18.84 -4.03 0.90
N GLY A 96 18.71 -5.31 1.25
CA GLY A 96 19.35 -5.90 2.43
C GLY A 96 18.54 -5.84 3.72
N TYR A 97 17.27 -5.44 3.67
CA TYR A 97 16.39 -5.52 4.84
C TYR A 97 16.03 -6.97 5.16
N ARG A 98 15.94 -7.29 6.44
CA ARG A 98 15.29 -8.52 6.89
C ARG A 98 13.78 -8.30 6.86
N VAL A 99 13.08 -9.04 6.04
CA VAL A 99 11.64 -8.88 5.83
C VAL A 99 10.91 -10.15 6.23
N VAL A 100 9.85 -9.98 7.00
CA VAL A 100 8.83 -11.02 7.23
C VAL A 100 7.62 -10.62 6.41
N ALA A 101 7.17 -11.50 5.52
CA ALA A 101 5.96 -11.33 4.73
C ALA A 101 4.84 -12.19 5.31
N ASN A 102 3.73 -11.57 5.67
CA ASN A 102 2.55 -12.24 6.20
C ASN A 102 1.38 -12.13 5.23
N ASP A 103 0.65 -13.21 5.05
CA ASP A 103 -0.62 -13.24 4.33
C ASP A 103 -1.51 -14.38 4.86
N LEU A 104 -2.83 -14.20 4.80
CA LEU A 104 -3.81 -15.24 5.14
C LEU A 104 -3.64 -16.48 4.26
N ARG A 105 -3.25 -16.30 3.00
CA ARG A 105 -3.03 -17.35 2.00
C ARG A 105 -1.55 -17.73 1.92
N GLY A 106 -1.03 -18.33 2.99
CA GLY A 106 0.38 -18.66 3.11
C GLY A 106 0.95 -19.50 1.96
N ASP A 107 0.17 -20.44 1.40
CA ASP A 107 0.61 -21.25 0.27
C ASP A 107 0.82 -20.39 -1.00
N ASN A 108 -0.05 -19.43 -1.24
CA ASN A 108 0.12 -18.47 -2.32
C ASN A 108 1.34 -17.60 -2.08
N LEU A 109 1.47 -17.01 -0.89
CA LEU A 109 2.59 -16.16 -0.53
C LEU A 109 3.93 -16.90 -0.67
N SER A 110 4.03 -18.14 -0.18
CA SER A 110 5.25 -18.94 -0.31
C SER A 110 5.65 -19.19 -1.77
N ARG A 111 4.66 -19.42 -2.62
CA ARG A 111 4.86 -19.58 -4.06
C ARG A 111 5.31 -18.29 -4.71
N GLU A 112 4.69 -17.17 -4.39
CA GLU A 112 5.06 -15.84 -4.92
C GLU A 112 6.50 -15.47 -4.50
N VAL A 113 6.84 -15.65 -3.23
CA VAL A 113 8.20 -15.39 -2.72
C VAL A 113 9.24 -16.24 -3.46
N ALA A 114 8.95 -17.50 -3.74
CA ALA A 114 9.87 -18.40 -4.43
C ALA A 114 10.23 -17.96 -5.86
N TYR A 115 9.47 -17.06 -6.47
CA TYR A 115 9.80 -16.50 -7.78
C TYR A 115 10.87 -15.40 -7.74
N PHE A 116 11.21 -14.87 -6.57
CA PHE A 116 12.20 -13.79 -6.47
C PHE A 116 13.63 -14.33 -6.26
N THR A 117 14.60 -13.65 -6.85
CA THR A 117 16.03 -14.03 -6.75
C THR A 117 16.62 -13.86 -5.36
N ASN A 118 15.94 -13.13 -4.49
CA ASN A 118 16.33 -12.81 -3.12
C ASN A 118 15.35 -13.40 -2.09
N ALA A 119 14.69 -14.50 -2.46
CA ALA A 119 13.71 -15.18 -1.62
C ALA A 119 14.27 -15.57 -0.23
N ASP A 120 15.56 -15.92 -0.15
CA ASP A 120 16.22 -16.31 1.10
C ASP A 120 16.24 -15.19 2.16
N ASN A 121 16.07 -13.95 1.77
CA ASN A 121 16.00 -12.79 2.67
C ASN A 121 14.56 -12.47 3.11
N ILE A 122 13.58 -13.26 2.67
CA ILE A 122 12.16 -13.08 2.99
C ILE A 122 11.69 -14.28 3.80
N GLU A 123 11.34 -14.04 5.06
CA GLU A 123 10.67 -15.03 5.89
C GLU A 123 9.16 -14.99 5.61
N VAL A 124 8.56 -16.14 5.33
CA VAL A 124 7.11 -16.24 5.11
C VAL A 124 6.41 -16.61 6.41
N MET A 125 5.47 -15.79 6.83
CA MET A 125 4.61 -16.01 7.99
C MET A 125 3.17 -16.19 7.50
N ALA A 126 2.75 -17.45 7.37
CA ALA A 126 1.42 -17.80 6.85
C ALA A 126 0.33 -17.68 7.91
N GLY A 127 -0.87 -17.28 7.47
CA GLY A 127 -2.08 -17.28 8.30
C GLY A 127 -2.40 -15.92 8.92
N ASN A 128 -3.41 -15.91 9.78
CA ASN A 128 -3.85 -14.69 10.44
C ASN A 128 -2.80 -14.22 11.46
N LEU A 129 -2.22 -13.05 11.20
CA LEU A 129 -1.23 -12.45 12.12
C LEU A 129 -1.76 -12.32 13.55
N PHE A 130 -3.04 -12.06 13.72
CA PHE A 130 -3.62 -11.77 15.04
C PHE A 130 -3.82 -13.01 15.91
N ASP A 131 -3.71 -14.21 15.34
CA ASP A 131 -3.69 -15.48 16.06
C ASP A 131 -2.30 -15.77 16.66
N LEU A 132 -1.28 -14.96 16.30
CA LEU A 132 0.08 -15.15 16.73
C LEU A 132 0.36 -14.35 18.01
N ASP A 133 1.30 -14.88 18.80
CA ASP A 133 1.79 -14.24 20.01
C ASP A 133 3.02 -13.37 19.68
N PRO A 134 2.94 -12.03 19.85
CA PRO A 134 4.08 -11.14 19.61
C PRO A 134 5.33 -11.51 20.41
N ALA A 135 5.18 -12.15 21.58
CA ALA A 135 6.33 -12.59 22.37
C ALA A 135 7.12 -13.72 21.69
N LYS A 136 6.47 -14.47 20.79
CA LYS A 136 7.09 -15.55 20.02
C LYS A 136 7.55 -15.12 18.63
N THR A 137 6.75 -14.27 17.96
CA THR A 137 7.07 -13.77 16.62
C THR A 137 8.11 -12.65 16.63
N GLY A 138 8.23 -11.94 17.75
CA GLY A 138 9.05 -10.74 17.89
C GLY A 138 8.30 -9.46 17.53
N LEU A 139 8.98 -8.35 17.73
CA LEU A 139 8.50 -7.01 17.41
C LEU A 139 9.29 -6.44 16.22
N PHE A 140 8.67 -5.56 15.46
CA PHE A 140 9.23 -5.01 14.25
C PHE A 140 9.38 -3.48 14.34
N ASP A 141 10.49 -2.97 13.79
CA ASP A 141 10.72 -1.52 13.69
C ASP A 141 9.76 -0.86 12.70
N LEU A 142 9.32 -1.61 11.68
CA LEU A 142 8.36 -1.16 10.70
C LEU A 142 7.36 -2.26 10.37
N LEU A 143 6.08 -1.97 10.55
CA LEU A 143 4.99 -2.71 9.93
C LEU A 143 4.54 -1.99 8.67
N ILE A 144 4.28 -2.74 7.62
CA ILE A 144 3.72 -2.23 6.37
C ILE A 144 2.39 -2.95 6.12
N ALA A 145 1.32 -2.17 5.96
CA ALA A 145 -0.02 -2.65 5.65
C ALA A 145 -0.58 -1.84 4.49
N CYS A 146 -0.40 -2.37 3.27
CA CYS A 146 -0.80 -1.68 2.04
C CYS A 146 -2.11 -2.22 1.51
N GLU A 147 -3.08 -1.30 1.24
CA GLU A 147 -4.36 -1.63 0.60
C GLU A 147 -5.10 -2.77 1.33
N ILE A 148 -5.26 -2.62 2.62
CA ILE A 148 -5.97 -3.58 3.46
C ILE A 148 -7.09 -2.94 4.29
N LEU A 149 -6.91 -1.67 4.72
CA LEU A 149 -7.88 -1.03 5.62
C LEU A 149 -9.27 -0.91 5.03
N GLU A 150 -9.37 -0.70 3.72
CA GLU A 150 -10.63 -0.61 2.98
C GLU A 150 -11.39 -1.94 2.88
N HIS A 151 -10.74 -3.04 3.24
CA HIS A 151 -11.31 -4.39 3.26
C HIS A 151 -11.60 -4.90 4.68
N VAL A 152 -11.38 -4.09 5.70
CA VAL A 152 -11.53 -4.47 7.11
C VAL A 152 -12.68 -3.68 7.74
N ALA A 153 -13.75 -4.36 8.15
CA ALA A 153 -14.91 -3.70 8.75
C ALA A 153 -14.54 -2.93 10.02
N HIS A 154 -13.79 -3.54 10.93
CA HIS A 154 -13.39 -2.96 12.21
C HIS A 154 -11.95 -2.41 12.16
N THR A 155 -11.74 -1.31 11.44
CA THR A 155 -10.40 -0.73 11.20
C THR A 155 -9.67 -0.29 12.46
N VAL A 156 -10.37 0.22 13.47
CA VAL A 156 -9.76 0.61 14.76
C VAL A 156 -9.19 -0.62 15.46
N ASP A 157 -9.98 -1.70 15.55
CA ASP A 157 -9.53 -2.95 16.16
C ASP A 157 -8.35 -3.57 15.41
N PHE A 158 -8.40 -3.50 14.09
CA PHE A 158 -7.31 -3.95 13.23
C PHE A 158 -6.00 -3.20 13.56
N LEU A 159 -6.03 -1.88 13.66
CA LEU A 159 -4.86 -1.09 14.07
C LEU A 159 -4.41 -1.38 15.50
N CYS A 160 -5.35 -1.59 16.43
CA CYS A 160 -5.04 -2.02 17.81
C CYS A 160 -4.31 -3.38 17.82
N GLN A 161 -4.68 -4.31 16.94
CA GLN A 161 -3.99 -5.59 16.83
C GLN A 161 -2.61 -5.43 16.16
N LEU A 162 -2.49 -4.66 15.07
CA LEU A 162 -1.20 -4.38 14.44
C LEU A 162 -0.20 -3.77 15.42
N LYS A 163 -0.65 -2.84 16.23
CA LYS A 163 0.17 -2.15 17.24
C LYS A 163 0.92 -3.12 18.18
N ARG A 164 0.37 -4.30 18.45
CA ARG A 164 1.00 -5.32 19.31
C ARG A 164 2.33 -5.83 18.78
N PHE A 165 2.56 -5.73 17.48
CA PHE A 165 3.77 -6.22 16.80
C PHE A 165 4.79 -5.10 16.53
N VAL A 166 4.49 -3.86 16.91
CA VAL A 166 5.39 -2.72 16.72
C VAL A 166 6.39 -2.64 17.86
N ALA A 167 7.68 -2.58 17.54
CA ALA A 167 8.73 -2.35 18.51
C ALA A 167 8.65 -0.96 19.14
N PRO A 168 9.18 -0.76 20.35
CA PRO A 168 9.31 0.59 20.91
C PRO A 168 10.05 1.52 19.96
N GLY A 169 9.45 2.66 19.61
CA GLY A 169 9.96 3.60 18.60
C GLY A 169 9.78 3.16 17.15
N GLY A 170 9.09 2.02 16.91
CA GLY A 170 8.74 1.54 15.59
C GLY A 170 7.52 2.27 14.99
N HIS A 171 7.25 2.00 13.74
CA HIS A 171 6.22 2.66 12.95
C HIS A 171 5.33 1.67 12.21
N ILE A 172 4.13 2.14 11.84
CA ILE A 172 3.24 1.45 10.89
C ILE A 172 3.13 2.33 9.64
N LEU A 173 3.48 1.80 8.48
CA LEU A 173 3.24 2.41 7.18
C LEU A 173 1.95 1.83 6.61
N LEU A 174 0.99 2.69 6.33
CA LEU A 174 -0.30 2.34 5.75
C LEU A 174 -0.47 2.95 4.36
N THR A 175 -1.04 2.19 3.44
CA THR A 175 -1.63 2.75 2.21
C THR A 175 -3.06 2.26 2.05
N THR A 176 -3.92 3.12 1.49
CA THR A 176 -5.31 2.82 1.18
C THR A 176 -5.81 3.78 0.10
N PRO A 177 -6.82 3.45 -0.70
CA PRO A 177 -7.45 4.42 -1.60
C PRO A 177 -7.98 5.61 -0.83
N ASN A 178 -7.79 6.78 -1.39
CA ASN A 178 -8.21 8.05 -0.75
C ASN A 178 -9.71 8.30 -0.92
N GLY A 179 -10.46 8.24 0.15
CA GLY A 179 -11.91 8.50 0.19
C GLY A 179 -12.31 9.92 -0.21
N ALA A 180 -11.39 10.90 -0.07
CA ALA A 180 -11.63 12.28 -0.48
C ALA A 180 -11.44 12.53 -1.98
N TYR A 181 -10.95 11.54 -2.74
CA TYR A 181 -10.74 11.65 -4.18
C TYR A 181 -12.02 11.97 -4.93
N PHE A 182 -11.99 12.96 -5.85
CA PHE A 182 -13.19 13.52 -6.51
C PHE A 182 -14.03 12.54 -7.32
N ARG A 183 -13.49 11.37 -7.69
CA ARG A 183 -14.22 10.30 -8.41
C ARG A 183 -14.61 9.14 -7.51
N ASN A 184 -14.43 9.26 -6.21
CA ASN A 184 -14.90 8.25 -5.30
C ASN A 184 -16.44 8.10 -5.39
N THR A 185 -16.92 6.87 -5.53
CA THR A 185 -18.35 6.52 -5.59
C THR A 185 -18.78 5.61 -4.45
N LEU A 186 -17.83 5.14 -3.63
CA LEU A 186 -18.11 4.32 -2.46
C LEU A 186 -18.39 5.20 -1.23
N PRO A 187 -19.11 4.69 -0.23
CA PRO A 187 -19.24 5.38 1.04
C PRO A 187 -17.86 5.61 1.68
N THR A 188 -17.71 6.71 2.40
CA THR A 188 -16.55 6.89 3.27
C THR A 188 -16.77 6.18 4.61
N TYR A 189 -15.71 5.95 5.36
CA TYR A 189 -15.76 5.27 6.66
C TYR A 189 -16.83 5.85 7.59
N SER A 190 -16.92 7.18 7.70
CA SER A 190 -17.90 7.86 8.56
C SER A 190 -19.34 7.77 8.07
N ALA A 191 -19.57 7.37 6.84
CA ALA A 191 -20.92 7.15 6.30
C ALA A 191 -21.46 5.75 6.64
N VAL A 192 -20.62 4.84 7.13
CA VAL A 192 -21.02 3.51 7.57
C VAL A 192 -21.59 3.58 8.97
N THR A 193 -22.82 3.11 9.16
CA THR A 193 -23.52 3.12 10.46
C THR A 193 -23.50 1.77 11.17
N ASP A 194 -23.27 0.68 10.43
CA ASP A 194 -23.24 -0.68 10.95
C ASP A 194 -22.07 -1.45 10.32
N PHE A 195 -20.96 -1.47 11.03
CA PHE A 195 -19.77 -2.20 10.60
C PHE A 195 -19.92 -3.72 10.70
N SER A 196 -20.75 -4.21 11.62
CA SER A 196 -20.97 -5.64 11.80
C SER A 196 -21.66 -6.26 10.58
N SER A 197 -22.50 -5.51 9.87
CA SER A 197 -23.10 -5.97 8.62
C SER A 197 -22.10 -6.19 7.50
N LEU A 198 -20.92 -5.57 7.59
CA LEU A 198 -19.83 -5.68 6.60
C LEU A 198 -18.89 -6.85 6.86
N GLU A 199 -18.94 -7.49 8.03
CA GLU A 199 -18.04 -8.61 8.37
C GLU A 199 -18.13 -9.76 7.37
N CYS A 200 -19.34 -10.08 6.92
CA CYS A 200 -19.55 -11.15 5.94
C CYS A 200 -19.01 -10.83 4.54
N GLU A 201 -18.67 -9.58 4.27
CA GLU A 201 -18.09 -9.12 2.99
C GLU A 201 -16.56 -9.09 3.00
N GLN A 202 -15.93 -9.19 4.18
CA GLN A 202 -14.49 -9.17 4.32
C GLN A 202 -13.82 -10.40 3.70
N PHE A 203 -12.69 -10.21 3.05
CA PHE A 203 -11.79 -11.26 2.60
C PHE A 203 -12.41 -12.37 1.74
N LYS A 204 -13.51 -12.08 1.06
CA LYS A 204 -14.10 -13.02 0.10
C LYS A 204 -13.11 -13.30 -1.03
N PRO A 205 -12.98 -14.54 -1.52
CA PRO A 205 -12.02 -14.91 -2.56
C PRO A 205 -12.16 -14.16 -3.88
N ASP A 206 -13.37 -13.68 -4.17
CA ASP A 206 -13.80 -12.94 -5.35
C ASP A 206 -14.13 -11.48 -5.06
N ALA A 207 -13.93 -11.04 -3.82
CA ALA A 207 -14.18 -9.67 -3.41
C ALA A 207 -12.92 -8.82 -3.57
N ASP A 208 -12.74 -8.23 -4.74
CA ASP A 208 -11.94 -7.00 -4.89
C ASP A 208 -12.71 -5.79 -4.29
N GLY A 209 -13.79 -6.08 -3.54
CA GLY A 209 -14.72 -5.09 -3.04
C GLY A 209 -14.14 -4.33 -1.86
N HIS A 210 -13.82 -3.04 -2.05
CA HIS A 210 -13.65 -2.15 -0.93
C HIS A 210 -15.00 -2.02 -0.21
N LEU A 211 -15.00 -2.15 1.11
CA LEU A 211 -16.21 -1.97 1.94
C LEU A 211 -16.59 -0.50 2.01
N PHE A 212 -15.61 0.35 2.13
CA PHE A 212 -15.68 1.81 2.16
C PHE A 212 -14.31 2.39 1.77
N LEU A 213 -14.23 3.70 1.65
CA LEU A 213 -12.95 4.40 1.50
C LEU A 213 -12.70 5.32 2.69
N ILE A 214 -11.43 5.58 2.97
CA ILE A 214 -11.00 6.35 4.14
C ILE A 214 -10.45 7.69 3.69
N THR A 215 -11.01 8.78 4.20
CA THR A 215 -10.45 10.12 3.98
C THR A 215 -9.24 10.38 4.89
N PRO A 216 -8.37 11.35 4.58
CA PRO A 216 -7.25 11.71 5.47
C PRO A 216 -7.70 12.07 6.90
N ASP A 217 -8.82 12.78 7.06
CA ASP A 217 -9.32 13.17 8.36
C ASP A 217 -9.89 11.98 9.15
N GLU A 218 -10.54 11.03 8.45
CA GLU A 218 -11.01 9.78 9.05
C GLU A 218 -9.84 8.90 9.50
N LEU A 219 -8.80 8.76 8.66
CA LEU A 219 -7.61 7.98 9.04
C LEU A 219 -6.94 8.55 10.30
N GLY A 220 -6.88 9.88 10.41
CA GLY A 220 -6.36 10.53 11.60
C GLY A 220 -7.17 10.22 12.88
N LYS A 221 -8.50 10.12 12.76
CA LYS A 221 -9.38 9.75 13.87
C LYS A 221 -9.23 8.28 14.24
N ILE A 222 -9.27 7.38 13.24
CA ILE A 222 -9.08 5.93 13.38
C ILE A 222 -7.74 5.64 14.09
N ALA A 223 -6.65 6.27 13.64
CA ALA A 223 -5.35 6.13 14.28
C ALA A 223 -5.35 6.58 15.73
N CYS A 224 -5.94 7.76 16.01
CA CYS A 224 -6.06 8.28 17.37
C CYS A 224 -6.87 7.35 18.28
N GLU A 225 -7.99 6.83 17.82
CA GLU A 225 -8.84 5.87 18.56
C GLU A 225 -8.09 4.55 18.83
N ALA A 226 -7.23 4.11 17.89
CA ALA A 226 -6.35 2.96 18.09
C ALA A 226 -5.15 3.24 19.02
N GLY A 227 -5.01 4.47 19.54
CA GLY A 227 -3.87 4.89 20.38
C GLY A 227 -2.56 4.98 19.58
N LEU A 228 -2.65 5.46 18.34
CA LEU A 228 -1.53 5.74 17.45
C LEU A 228 -1.49 7.23 17.14
N ALA A 229 -0.30 7.77 16.97
CA ALA A 229 -0.05 9.13 16.50
C ALA A 229 0.25 9.11 15.00
N VAL A 230 -0.29 10.07 14.27
CA VAL A 230 0.09 10.27 12.87
C VAL A 230 1.38 11.09 12.84
N ASP A 231 2.49 10.43 12.53
CA ASP A 231 3.79 11.08 12.34
C ASP A 231 3.80 11.84 11.01
N ARG A 232 3.36 11.19 9.95
CA ARG A 232 3.29 11.77 8.60
C ARG A 232 2.10 11.21 7.82
N MET A 233 1.49 12.04 6.99
CA MET A 233 0.40 11.65 6.09
C MET A 233 0.50 12.40 4.78
N THR A 234 0.20 11.74 3.67
CA THR A 234 0.16 12.37 2.36
C THR A 234 -0.77 11.63 1.39
N VAL A 235 -1.04 12.28 0.26
CA VAL A 235 -1.79 11.70 -0.85
C VAL A 235 -1.02 11.83 -2.14
N TRP A 236 -1.14 10.85 -3.03
CA TRP A 236 -0.51 10.83 -4.35
C TRP A 236 -1.30 9.96 -5.34
N GLY A 237 -0.83 9.82 -6.57
CA GLY A 237 -1.50 9.04 -7.59
C GLY A 237 -2.55 9.85 -8.34
N THR A 238 -2.10 10.59 -9.34
CA THR A 238 -2.99 11.41 -10.18
C THR A 238 -3.85 10.54 -11.10
N PRO A 239 -4.97 11.04 -11.60
CA PRO A 239 -5.80 10.34 -12.57
C PRO A 239 -5.07 9.89 -13.84
N LEU A 240 -3.95 10.54 -14.20
CA LEU A 240 -3.13 10.13 -15.34
C LEU A 240 -2.35 8.85 -15.05
N VAL A 241 -1.84 8.70 -13.83
CA VAL A 241 -1.08 7.51 -13.40
C VAL A 241 -2.04 6.35 -13.10
N THR A 242 -3.20 6.62 -12.52
CA THR A 242 -4.19 5.61 -12.16
C THR A 242 -5.04 5.12 -13.33
N GLY A 243 -5.02 5.82 -14.46
CA GLY A 243 -5.86 5.47 -15.61
C GLY A 243 -7.35 5.80 -15.44
N HIS A 244 -7.77 6.41 -14.33
CA HIS A 244 -9.17 6.65 -13.99
C HIS A 244 -9.90 7.63 -14.93
N LEU A 245 -9.20 8.42 -15.71
CA LEU A 245 -9.82 9.37 -16.64
C LEU A 245 -10.28 8.73 -17.95
N ARG A 246 -10.21 7.39 -18.09
CA ARG A 246 -10.44 6.67 -19.36
C ARG A 246 -9.58 7.19 -20.52
N LEU A 247 -8.55 7.96 -20.20
CA LEU A 247 -7.55 8.45 -21.14
C LEU A 247 -6.46 7.41 -21.42
N SER A 248 -6.69 6.13 -21.06
CA SER A 248 -5.69 5.08 -21.16
C SER A 248 -5.07 5.00 -22.55
N LYS A 249 -5.87 5.10 -23.61
CA LYS A 249 -5.37 5.13 -24.99
C LYS A 249 -4.51 6.36 -25.29
N PHE A 250 -4.76 7.46 -24.62
CA PHE A 250 -3.99 8.70 -24.75
C PHE A 250 -2.81 8.69 -23.77
N ALA A 251 -3.05 8.31 -22.50
CA ALA A 251 -2.02 8.24 -21.48
C ALA A 251 -0.90 7.26 -21.84
N CYS A 252 -1.22 6.12 -22.48
CA CYS A 252 -0.23 5.19 -23.00
C CYS A 252 0.67 5.78 -24.12
N ARG A 253 0.23 6.87 -24.76
CA ARG A 253 0.99 7.62 -25.75
C ARG A 253 1.76 8.80 -25.17
N LEU A 254 1.43 9.19 -23.93
CA LEU A 254 2.19 10.22 -23.23
C LEU A 254 3.54 9.64 -22.84
N ALA A 255 4.60 10.41 -23.05
CA ALA A 255 5.90 10.04 -22.54
C ALA A 255 5.86 9.91 -21.01
N CYS A 256 6.49 8.89 -20.44
CA CYS A 256 6.59 8.68 -19.00
C CYS A 256 7.03 9.94 -18.26
N TRP A 257 7.90 10.73 -18.89
CA TRP A 257 8.33 12.02 -18.36
C TRP A 257 7.17 12.97 -18.09
N SER A 258 6.19 13.05 -18.99
CA SER A 258 5.01 13.91 -18.82
C SER A 258 4.16 13.49 -17.64
N CYS A 259 3.95 12.19 -17.45
CA CYS A 259 3.21 11.65 -16.31
C CYS A 259 3.94 11.94 -14.99
N TYR A 260 5.25 11.72 -14.96
CA TYR A 260 6.08 12.00 -13.79
C TYR A 260 6.10 13.51 -13.44
N ARG A 261 6.27 14.35 -14.44
CA ARG A 261 6.26 15.83 -14.23
C ARG A 261 4.91 16.29 -13.73
N PHE A 262 3.82 15.74 -14.24
CA PHE A 262 2.48 16.08 -13.78
C PHE A 262 2.27 15.67 -12.32
N GLU A 263 2.66 14.45 -11.95
CA GLU A 263 2.64 13.99 -10.56
C GLU A 263 3.48 14.90 -9.66
N SER A 264 4.71 15.23 -10.09
CA SER A 264 5.61 16.11 -9.35
C SER A 264 5.04 17.52 -9.14
N ILE A 265 4.35 18.07 -10.15
CA ILE A 265 3.69 19.38 -10.04
C ILE A 265 2.53 19.30 -9.06
N LEU A 266 1.70 18.26 -9.13
CA LEU A 266 0.57 18.09 -8.22
C LEU A 266 1.03 17.95 -6.77
N GLN A 267 2.19 17.34 -6.53
CA GLN A 267 2.75 17.28 -5.17
C GLN A 267 3.18 18.66 -4.63
N GLN A 268 3.27 19.70 -5.46
CA GLN A 268 3.53 21.08 -5.01
C GLN A 268 2.26 21.82 -4.56
N LEU A 269 1.09 21.32 -4.92
CA LEU A 269 -0.17 21.95 -4.54
C LEU A 269 -0.43 21.87 -3.04
N PRO A 270 -1.24 22.78 -2.48
CA PRO A 270 -1.75 22.64 -1.11
C PRO A 270 -2.46 21.31 -0.89
N PHE A 271 -2.34 20.77 0.32
CA PHE A 271 -2.90 19.45 0.65
C PHE A 271 -4.39 19.36 0.33
N ALA A 272 -5.17 20.40 0.65
CA ALA A 272 -6.62 20.46 0.38
C ALA A 272 -6.99 20.26 -1.10
N LEU A 273 -6.11 20.64 -2.04
CA LEU A 273 -6.29 20.37 -3.46
C LEU A 273 -5.80 18.95 -3.82
N ARG A 274 -4.66 18.54 -3.27
CA ARG A 274 -4.12 17.19 -3.53
C ARG A 274 -5.08 16.10 -3.08
N GLU A 275 -5.69 16.23 -1.91
CA GLU A 275 -6.63 15.24 -1.40
C GLU A 275 -7.83 15.01 -2.33
N LYS A 276 -8.25 16.02 -3.10
CA LYS A 276 -9.31 15.87 -4.11
C LYS A 276 -8.81 15.27 -5.43
N LEU A 277 -7.54 15.45 -5.74
CA LEU A 277 -6.96 15.09 -7.05
C LEU A 277 -6.16 13.80 -7.02
N CYS A 278 -5.74 13.31 -5.85
CA CYS A 278 -4.91 12.13 -5.71
C CYS A 278 -5.72 10.93 -5.20
N PHE A 279 -5.47 9.78 -5.81
CA PHE A 279 -6.23 8.56 -5.54
C PHE A 279 -5.76 7.80 -4.30
N SER A 280 -4.47 7.81 -4.01
CA SER A 280 -3.89 7.05 -2.91
C SER A 280 -3.62 7.94 -1.69
N LEU A 281 -3.95 7.43 -0.53
CA LEU A 281 -3.62 7.97 0.78
C LEU A 281 -2.59 7.04 1.42
N TYR A 282 -1.56 7.60 2.06
CA TYR A 282 -0.76 6.82 2.97
C TYR A 282 -0.30 7.62 4.18
N ALA A 283 0.00 6.91 5.25
CA ALA A 283 0.41 7.48 6.50
C ALA A 283 1.51 6.63 7.17
N VAL A 284 2.38 7.32 7.89
CA VAL A 284 3.30 6.73 8.86
C VAL A 284 2.72 7.01 10.24
N LEU A 285 2.47 5.95 10.99
CA LEU A 285 1.92 6.01 12.35
C LEU A 285 2.98 5.56 13.34
N ALA A 286 3.02 6.20 14.50
CA ALA A 286 3.87 5.84 15.63
C ALA A 286 3.01 5.45 16.85
N LEU A 287 3.60 4.73 17.80
CA LEU A 287 2.98 4.53 19.10
C LEU A 287 2.77 5.89 19.79
N ALA A 288 1.55 6.15 20.29
CA ALA A 288 1.21 7.41 20.96
C ALA A 288 1.78 7.49 22.38
#